data_b7255167e4393cc75cd91a2495d31bc6
#
_entry.id   b7255167e4393cc75cd91a2495d31bc6
#
_cell.length_a   1.000
_cell.length_b   1.000
_cell.length_c   1.000
_cell.angle_alpha   90.00
_cell.angle_beta   90.00
_cell.angle_gamma   90.00
#
_symmetry.space_group_name_H-M   'P 1'
#
loop_
_entity.id
_entity.type
_entity.pdbx_description
1 polymer ?
#
loop_
_entity_poly.entity_id
_entity_poly.type
_entity_poly.pdbx_seq_one_letter_code
_entity_poly.pdbx_strand_id
1 'polypeptide(L)'
;MNQLLTRDVVISALARDLQVGWRTLWKAIEGPLQERLKEISDQASVEALGLDEHVWRHCGPHKNRMITGVVDHTRPKRGKDGKTKPFARLLDVQVGRSGAVAEDWLASQGKEFASKIRIAAIDPYRGYANAISATLKEADMVVDIFHVTKLASQALDEVRRRVQQDTLGRRGHAKD
;
A
#
# COMPACT_ATOMS: atom_id res chain seq x y z
N MET A 1 6.50 23.33 9.34
CA MET A 1 6.53 22.39 8.19
C MET A 1 7.69 21.41 8.27
N ASN A 2 8.93 21.84 8.49
CA ASN A 2 10.08 20.91 8.61
C ASN A 2 9.89 19.80 9.67
N GLN A 3 9.22 20.06 10.77
CA GLN A 3 9.00 19.03 11.82
C GLN A 3 8.06 17.91 11.36
N LEU A 4 7.04 18.19 10.56
CA LEU A 4 6.14 17.18 9.99
C LEU A 4 6.83 16.29 8.96
N LEU A 5 7.76 16.87 8.19
CA LEU A 5 8.45 16.17 7.10
C LEU A 5 9.71 15.40 7.56
N THR A 6 10.30 15.80 8.70
CA THR A 6 11.60 15.26 9.14
C THR A 6 11.56 14.49 10.45
N ARG A 7 10.46 14.57 11.22
CA ARG A 7 10.37 14.02 12.59
C ARG A 7 9.16 13.11 12.84
N ASP A 8 8.41 12.72 11.81
CA ASP A 8 7.21 11.87 11.93
C ASP A 8 6.21 12.35 13.00
N VAL A 9 6.09 13.67 13.18
CA VAL A 9 5.18 14.27 14.17
C VAL A 9 3.76 14.23 13.63
N VAL A 10 2.85 13.64 14.38
CA VAL A 10 1.42 13.62 14.01
C VAL A 10 0.82 15.01 14.13
N ILE A 11 -0.04 15.40 13.19
CA ILE A 11 -0.66 16.73 13.10
C ILE A 11 -1.38 17.10 14.41
N SER A 12 -2.02 16.14 15.08
CA SER A 12 -2.72 16.38 16.34
C SER A 12 -1.78 16.74 17.51
N ALA A 13 -0.55 16.21 17.51
CA ALA A 13 0.46 16.59 18.50
C ALA A 13 0.94 18.02 18.23
N LEU A 14 1.28 18.32 16.98
CA LEU A 14 1.71 19.66 16.60
C LEU A 14 0.63 20.72 16.84
N ALA A 15 -0.65 20.41 16.60
CA ALA A 15 -1.76 21.32 16.89
C ALA A 15 -1.85 21.64 18.39
N ARG A 16 -1.65 20.64 19.26
CA ARG A 16 -1.60 20.86 20.71
C ARG A 16 -0.41 21.72 21.14
N ASP A 17 0.77 21.41 20.61
CA ASP A 17 1.98 22.18 20.93
C ASP A 17 1.89 23.64 20.53
N LEU A 18 1.23 23.92 19.40
CA LEU A 18 0.98 25.27 18.90
C LEU A 18 -0.28 25.92 19.48
N GLN A 19 -1.02 25.21 20.33
CA GLN A 19 -2.28 25.66 20.93
C GLN A 19 -3.34 26.13 19.90
N VAL A 20 -3.39 25.48 18.74
CA VAL A 20 -4.36 25.75 17.66
C VAL A 20 -5.27 24.55 17.41
N GLY A 21 -6.44 24.81 16.84
CA GLY A 21 -7.33 23.74 16.40
C GLY A 21 -6.71 22.91 15.27
N TRP A 22 -6.97 21.60 15.26
CA TRP A 22 -6.48 20.69 14.21
C TRP A 22 -6.83 21.18 12.80
N ARG A 23 -8.08 21.65 12.60
CA ARG A 23 -8.53 22.18 11.30
C ARG A 23 -7.79 23.44 10.87
N THR A 24 -7.45 24.31 11.83
CA THR A 24 -6.69 25.55 11.56
C THR A 24 -5.29 25.20 11.09
N LEU A 25 -4.63 24.27 11.79
CA LEU A 25 -3.32 23.79 11.38
C LEU A 25 -3.36 23.10 10.02
N TRP A 26 -4.35 22.20 9.79
CA TRP A 26 -4.51 21.51 8.52
C TRP A 26 -4.61 22.48 7.35
N LYS A 27 -5.51 23.46 7.42
CA LYS A 27 -5.66 24.49 6.37
C LYS A 27 -4.37 25.25 6.07
N ALA A 28 -3.53 25.46 7.09
CA ALA A 28 -2.27 26.19 6.90
C ALA A 28 -1.17 25.32 6.22
N ILE A 29 -1.21 24.00 6.40
CA ILE A 29 -0.13 23.11 5.92
C ILE A 29 -0.52 22.32 4.66
N GLU A 30 -1.81 22.18 4.36
CA GLU A 30 -2.31 21.33 3.25
C GLU A 30 -1.73 21.77 1.90
N GLY A 31 -1.81 23.06 1.56
CA GLY A 31 -1.25 23.59 0.31
C GLY A 31 0.25 23.32 0.15
N PRO A 32 1.09 23.77 1.10
CA PRO A 32 2.52 23.46 1.10
C PRO A 32 2.88 21.97 1.07
N LEU A 33 2.07 21.11 1.72
CA LEU A 33 2.27 19.67 1.65
C LEU A 33 1.94 19.10 0.26
N GLN A 34 0.88 19.58 -0.37
CA GLN A 34 0.51 19.18 -1.74
C GLN A 34 1.58 19.60 -2.75
N GLU A 35 2.13 20.81 -2.63
CA GLU A 35 3.25 21.26 -3.48
C GLU A 35 4.47 20.34 -3.28
N ARG A 36 4.80 20.04 -2.04
CA ARG A 36 5.92 19.14 -1.73
C ARG A 36 5.71 17.72 -2.25
N LEU A 37 4.49 17.21 -2.18
CA LEU A 37 4.14 15.90 -2.76
C LEU A 37 4.33 15.90 -4.28
N LYS A 38 3.96 16.98 -4.99
CA LYS A 38 4.19 17.10 -6.44
C LYS A 38 5.69 17.09 -6.78
N GLU A 39 6.52 17.77 -6.00
CA GLU A 39 7.97 17.76 -6.20
C GLU A 39 8.60 16.37 -5.97
N ILE A 40 8.07 15.62 -4.98
CA ILE A 40 8.58 14.28 -4.63
C ILE A 40 8.04 13.22 -5.59
N SER A 41 6.84 13.42 -6.14
CA SER A 41 6.17 12.44 -7.02
C SER A 41 6.70 12.52 -8.46
N ASP A 42 8.03 12.44 -8.64
CA ASP A 42 8.59 12.17 -9.96
C ASP A 42 8.24 10.73 -10.36
N GLN A 43 7.13 10.61 -11.10
CA GLN A 43 6.64 9.33 -11.62
C GLN A 43 7.43 8.89 -12.87
N ALA A 44 8.32 9.73 -13.37
CA ALA A 44 9.05 9.47 -14.61
C ALA A 44 10.00 8.26 -14.50
N SER A 45 10.39 7.88 -13.29
CA SER A 45 11.35 6.80 -13.03
C SER A 45 10.73 5.52 -12.46
N VAL A 46 9.39 5.40 -12.41
CA VAL A 46 8.74 4.21 -11.85
C VAL A 46 8.78 3.06 -12.85
N GLU A 47 9.44 1.97 -12.47
CA GLU A 47 9.52 0.72 -13.23
C GLU A 47 8.89 -0.46 -12.51
N ALA A 48 8.79 -0.39 -11.16
CA ALA A 48 8.18 -1.41 -10.32
C ALA A 48 7.07 -0.79 -9.48
N LEU A 49 5.84 -1.19 -9.73
CA LEU A 49 4.63 -0.70 -9.07
C LEU A 49 4.11 -1.73 -8.09
N GLY A 50 3.68 -1.29 -6.91
CA GLY A 50 2.96 -2.10 -5.94
C GLY A 50 1.55 -1.60 -5.73
N LEU A 51 0.59 -2.53 -5.62
CA LEU A 51 -0.78 -2.26 -5.21
C LEU A 51 -1.08 -3.09 -3.96
N ASP A 52 -1.46 -2.40 -2.88
CA ASP A 52 -1.80 -3.02 -1.60
C ASP A 52 -3.09 -2.44 -1.04
N GLU A 53 -3.87 -3.27 -0.35
CA GLU A 53 -5.08 -2.81 0.31
C GLU A 53 -4.86 -2.57 1.80
N HIS A 54 -5.43 -1.49 2.31
CA HIS A 54 -5.35 -1.16 3.72
C HIS A 54 -6.70 -0.76 4.29
N VAL A 55 -6.98 -1.21 5.53
CA VAL A 55 -8.17 -0.81 6.28
C VAL A 55 -7.93 0.58 6.87
N TRP A 56 -8.53 1.59 6.25
CA TRP A 56 -8.40 2.97 6.71
C TRP A 56 -9.32 3.32 7.88
N ARG A 57 -10.51 2.71 7.92
CA ARG A 57 -11.50 2.92 8.98
C ARG A 57 -12.14 1.62 9.41
N HIS A 58 -12.30 1.42 10.72
CA HIS A 58 -12.99 0.26 11.27
C HIS A 58 -14.51 0.44 11.41
N CYS A 59 -15.04 1.67 11.21
CA CYS A 59 -16.46 2.00 11.27
C CYS A 59 -16.91 2.78 10.03
N GLY A 60 -18.23 2.84 9.80
CA GLY A 60 -18.83 3.51 8.64
C GLY A 60 -19.14 2.58 7.47
N PRO A 61 -19.62 3.08 6.32
CA PRO A 61 -19.97 2.28 5.14
C PRO A 61 -18.78 1.47 4.63
N HIS A 62 -19.00 0.20 4.28
CA HIS A 62 -17.94 -0.73 3.85
C HIS A 62 -17.08 -0.18 2.70
N LYS A 63 -17.71 0.47 1.73
CA LYS A 63 -17.02 1.04 0.56
C LYS A 63 -15.96 2.11 0.87
N ASN A 64 -16.06 2.75 2.03
CA ASN A 64 -15.15 3.83 2.44
C ASN A 64 -14.18 3.38 3.55
N ARG A 65 -14.14 2.10 3.90
CA ARG A 65 -13.26 1.56 4.93
C ARG A 65 -11.90 1.15 4.40
N MET A 66 -11.85 0.78 3.14
CA MET A 66 -10.65 0.30 2.48
C MET A 66 -10.07 1.37 1.59
N ILE A 67 -8.77 1.39 1.50
CA ILE A 67 -8.01 2.17 0.54
C ILE A 67 -7.08 1.23 -0.23
N THR A 68 -6.75 1.61 -1.45
CA THR A 68 -5.68 1.02 -2.25
C THR A 68 -4.48 1.97 -2.19
N GLY A 69 -3.40 1.52 -1.62
CA GLY A 69 -2.11 2.19 -1.67
C GLY A 69 -1.40 1.85 -2.97
N VAL A 70 -0.87 2.87 -3.64
CA VAL A 70 -0.04 2.71 -4.82
C VAL A 70 1.39 3.07 -4.46
N VAL A 71 2.31 2.13 -4.63
CA VAL A 71 3.68 2.23 -4.12
C VAL A 71 4.67 2.02 -5.25
N ASP A 72 5.70 2.85 -5.29
CA ASP A 72 6.87 2.67 -6.13
C ASP A 72 7.88 1.77 -5.42
N HIS A 73 8.16 0.63 -6.01
CA HIS A 73 9.18 -0.33 -5.57
C HIS A 73 10.42 -0.32 -6.46
N THR A 74 10.54 0.65 -7.34
CA THR A 74 11.72 0.80 -8.20
C THR A 74 12.97 0.92 -7.34
N ARG A 75 13.90 0.01 -7.52
CA ARG A 75 15.14 0.01 -6.74
C ARG A 75 16.09 1.08 -7.29
N PRO A 76 16.67 1.92 -6.45
CA PRO A 76 17.71 2.83 -6.89
C PRO A 76 18.90 2.03 -7.42
N LYS A 77 19.60 2.59 -8.41
CA LYS A 77 20.83 2.02 -8.94
C LYS A 77 21.82 1.78 -7.79
N ARG A 78 22.58 0.68 -7.90
CA ARG A 78 23.59 0.28 -6.92
C ARG A 78 24.55 1.45 -6.66
N GLY A 79 24.70 1.86 -5.41
CA GLY A 79 25.64 2.91 -5.02
C GLY A 79 27.09 2.49 -5.27
N LYS A 80 28.01 3.45 -5.23
CA LYS A 80 29.47 3.20 -5.38
C LYS A 80 30.03 2.24 -4.33
N ASP A 81 29.35 2.15 -3.17
CA ASP A 81 29.62 1.21 -2.08
C ASP A 81 29.08 -0.21 -2.34
N GLY A 82 28.48 -0.45 -3.48
CA GLY A 82 27.90 -1.72 -3.87
C GLY A 82 26.63 -2.10 -3.14
N LYS A 83 26.10 -1.28 -2.21
CA LYS A 83 24.88 -1.53 -1.44
C LYS A 83 23.69 -0.84 -2.11
N THR A 84 22.62 -1.59 -2.30
CA THR A 84 21.30 -1.03 -2.64
C THR A 84 20.48 -0.92 -1.37
N LYS A 85 20.00 0.27 -1.06
CA LYS A 85 19.01 0.43 0.02
C LYS A 85 17.63 0.02 -0.52
N PRO A 86 16.85 -0.76 0.24
CA PRO A 86 15.45 -0.98 -0.11
C PRO A 86 14.76 0.38 -0.25
N PHE A 87 14.04 0.56 -1.31
CA PHE A 87 13.31 1.80 -1.57
C PHE A 87 11.85 1.45 -1.80
N ALA A 88 10.97 2.09 -1.03
CA ALA A 88 9.55 2.06 -1.26
C ALA A 88 9.03 3.49 -1.06
N ARG A 89 8.26 3.97 -2.01
CA ARG A 89 7.70 5.31 -1.98
C ARG A 89 6.21 5.25 -2.27
N LEU A 90 5.39 5.81 -1.39
CA LEU A 90 3.97 5.96 -1.64
C LEU A 90 3.77 6.97 -2.78
N LEU A 91 3.12 6.54 -3.84
CA LEU A 91 2.77 7.39 -4.99
C LEU A 91 1.40 8.01 -4.80
N ASP A 92 0.42 7.20 -4.36
CA ASP A 92 -0.95 7.65 -4.21
C ASP A 92 -1.75 6.75 -3.27
N VAL A 93 -2.93 7.24 -2.85
CA VAL A 93 -3.89 6.52 -2.03
C VAL A 93 -5.28 6.70 -2.62
N GLN A 94 -5.89 5.61 -3.06
CA GLN A 94 -7.22 5.60 -3.66
C GLN A 94 -8.27 5.03 -2.70
N VAL A 95 -9.44 5.63 -2.64
CA VAL A 95 -10.54 5.12 -1.79
C VAL A 95 -11.18 3.91 -2.47
N GLY A 96 -11.23 2.80 -1.73
CA GLY A 96 -11.77 1.53 -2.22
C GLY A 96 -10.68 0.48 -2.43
N ARG A 97 -11.11 -0.75 -2.75
CA ARG A 97 -10.22 -1.91 -2.97
C ARG A 97 -10.59 -2.72 -4.20
N SER A 98 -11.38 -2.17 -5.12
CA SER A 98 -11.81 -2.90 -6.31
C SER A 98 -10.75 -2.84 -7.41
N GLY A 99 -10.78 -3.83 -8.32
CA GLY A 99 -9.98 -3.77 -9.54
C GLY A 99 -10.24 -2.51 -10.37
N ALA A 100 -11.48 -2.02 -10.38
CA ALA A 100 -11.85 -0.78 -11.07
C ALA A 100 -11.09 0.44 -10.51
N VAL A 101 -10.90 0.53 -9.19
CA VAL A 101 -10.12 1.63 -8.58
C VAL A 101 -8.67 1.62 -9.08
N ALA A 102 -8.06 0.45 -9.18
CA ALA A 102 -6.70 0.31 -9.71
C ALA A 102 -6.64 0.63 -11.21
N GLU A 103 -7.63 0.18 -11.97
CA GLU A 103 -7.74 0.42 -13.41
C GLU A 103 -7.95 1.90 -13.73
N ASP A 104 -8.86 2.58 -13.02
CA ASP A 104 -9.12 4.01 -13.15
C ASP A 104 -7.86 4.83 -12.81
N TRP A 105 -7.16 4.47 -11.74
CA TRP A 105 -5.92 5.14 -11.37
C TRP A 105 -4.85 4.96 -12.45
N LEU A 106 -4.62 3.72 -12.92
CA LEU A 106 -3.65 3.44 -13.99
C LEU A 106 -3.99 4.17 -15.28
N ALA A 107 -5.27 4.21 -15.65
CA ALA A 107 -5.74 4.94 -16.83
C ALA A 107 -5.46 6.44 -16.70
N SER A 108 -5.61 7.01 -15.51
CA SER A 108 -5.35 8.43 -15.24
C SER A 108 -3.86 8.81 -15.38
N GLN A 109 -2.93 7.87 -15.18
CA GLN A 109 -1.50 8.11 -15.36
C GLN A 109 -1.06 8.17 -16.83
N GLY A 110 -1.86 7.63 -17.73
CA GLY A 110 -1.62 7.66 -19.17
C GLY A 110 -0.67 6.55 -19.66
N LYS A 111 -0.62 6.44 -21.00
CA LYS A 111 0.10 5.34 -21.66
C LYS A 111 1.62 5.40 -21.48
N GLU A 112 2.18 6.60 -21.38
CA GLU A 112 3.62 6.76 -21.18
C GLU A 112 4.06 6.20 -19.83
N PHE A 113 3.32 6.45 -18.76
CA PHE A 113 3.58 5.85 -17.45
C PHE A 113 3.45 4.33 -17.52
N ALA A 114 2.34 3.83 -18.06
CA ALA A 114 2.08 2.39 -18.16
C ALA A 114 3.18 1.63 -18.91
N SER A 115 3.73 2.21 -19.97
CA SER A 115 4.80 1.58 -20.79
C SER A 115 6.14 1.46 -20.07
N LYS A 116 6.37 2.20 -19.00
CA LYS A 116 7.60 2.15 -18.19
C LYS A 116 7.56 1.07 -17.12
N ILE A 117 6.37 0.65 -16.70
CA ILE A 117 6.20 -0.36 -15.64
C ILE A 117 6.61 -1.73 -16.19
N ARG A 118 7.59 -2.35 -15.55
CA ARG A 118 8.11 -3.68 -15.85
C ARG A 118 7.66 -4.73 -14.87
N ILE A 119 7.40 -4.33 -13.62
CA ILE A 119 6.99 -5.22 -12.54
C ILE A 119 5.78 -4.63 -11.86
N ALA A 120 4.76 -5.46 -11.63
CA ALA A 120 3.59 -5.11 -10.84
C ALA A 120 3.46 -6.08 -9.67
N ALA A 121 3.75 -5.63 -8.44
CA ALA A 121 3.59 -6.39 -7.22
C ALA A 121 2.17 -6.18 -6.68
N ILE A 122 1.44 -7.27 -6.45
CA ILE A 122 0.05 -7.23 -5.99
C ILE A 122 -0.22 -8.27 -4.92
N ASP A 123 -1.24 -8.03 -4.11
CA ASP A 123 -1.89 -9.05 -3.32
C ASP A 123 -2.53 -10.11 -4.21
N PRO A 124 -2.72 -11.34 -3.73
CA PRO A 124 -3.40 -12.41 -4.47
C PRO A 124 -4.91 -12.11 -4.62
N TYR A 125 -5.23 -10.93 -5.08
CA TYR A 125 -6.60 -10.47 -5.33
C TYR A 125 -6.87 -10.36 -6.82
N ARG A 126 -7.85 -11.15 -7.28
CA ARG A 126 -8.20 -11.27 -8.70
C ARG A 126 -8.52 -9.93 -9.37
N GLY A 127 -9.11 -8.97 -8.62
CA GLY A 127 -9.43 -7.65 -9.13
C GLY A 127 -8.19 -6.87 -9.58
N TYR A 128 -7.13 -6.89 -8.79
CA TYR A 128 -5.86 -6.24 -9.15
C TYR A 128 -5.18 -6.97 -10.33
N ALA A 129 -5.18 -8.30 -10.30
CA ALA A 129 -4.62 -9.08 -11.41
C ALA A 129 -5.27 -8.73 -12.74
N ASN A 130 -6.61 -8.62 -12.77
CA ASN A 130 -7.33 -8.24 -13.98
C ASN A 130 -7.01 -6.81 -14.42
N ALA A 131 -6.98 -5.85 -13.49
CA ALA A 131 -6.64 -4.45 -13.78
C ALA A 131 -5.23 -4.32 -14.37
N ILE A 132 -4.24 -5.00 -13.78
CA ILE A 132 -2.86 -5.03 -14.26
C ILE A 132 -2.80 -5.64 -15.66
N SER A 133 -3.39 -6.82 -15.87
CA SER A 133 -3.39 -7.50 -17.17
C SER A 133 -4.05 -6.66 -18.27
N ALA A 134 -5.04 -5.86 -17.94
CA ALA A 134 -5.72 -4.98 -18.89
C ALA A 134 -4.90 -3.75 -19.27
N THR A 135 -4.17 -3.17 -18.29
CA THR A 135 -3.53 -1.85 -18.43
C THR A 135 -2.02 -1.91 -18.60
N LEU A 136 -1.34 -2.86 -17.95
CA LEU A 136 0.13 -3.00 -17.94
C LEU A 136 0.56 -4.28 -18.67
N LYS A 137 0.34 -4.32 -19.99
CA LYS A 137 0.54 -5.53 -20.81
C LYS A 137 1.96 -6.05 -20.85
N GLU A 138 2.94 -5.17 -20.64
CA GLU A 138 4.37 -5.49 -20.68
C GLU A 138 4.98 -5.75 -19.29
N ALA A 139 4.18 -5.66 -18.23
CA ALA A 139 4.66 -5.83 -16.88
C ALA A 139 4.55 -7.28 -16.40
N ASP A 140 5.61 -7.79 -15.80
CA ASP A 140 5.58 -9.04 -15.06
C ASP A 140 4.81 -8.87 -13.75
N MET A 141 3.77 -9.68 -13.57
CA MET A 141 2.98 -9.66 -12.34
C MET A 141 3.62 -10.54 -11.28
N VAL A 142 3.88 -9.96 -10.12
CA VAL A 142 4.48 -10.64 -8.97
C VAL A 142 3.51 -10.60 -7.80
N VAL A 143 3.25 -11.73 -7.18
CA VAL A 143 2.45 -11.80 -5.96
C VAL A 143 3.36 -11.50 -4.75
N ASP A 144 2.88 -10.64 -3.84
CA ASP A 144 3.61 -10.33 -2.61
C ASP A 144 3.79 -11.59 -1.75
N ILE A 145 5.06 -11.88 -1.45
CA ILE A 145 5.47 -13.05 -0.67
C ILE A 145 4.84 -13.07 0.73
N PHE A 146 4.60 -11.91 1.34
CA PHE A 146 3.95 -11.83 2.64
C PHE A 146 2.53 -12.42 2.60
N HIS A 147 1.76 -12.09 1.57
CA HIS A 147 0.41 -12.62 1.39
C HIS A 147 0.41 -14.13 1.07
N VAL A 148 1.39 -14.62 0.32
CA VAL A 148 1.56 -16.06 0.06
C VAL A 148 1.88 -16.81 1.36
N THR A 149 2.82 -16.30 2.16
CA THR A 149 3.16 -16.93 3.45
C THR A 149 2.02 -16.87 4.46
N LYS A 150 1.24 -15.80 4.47
CA LYS A 150 0.02 -15.67 5.28
C LYS A 150 -1.03 -16.72 4.90
N LEU A 151 -1.28 -16.92 3.60
CA LEU A 151 -2.20 -17.97 3.14
C LEU A 151 -1.72 -19.38 3.53
N ALA A 152 -0.43 -19.65 3.38
CA ALA A 152 0.16 -20.94 3.79
C ALA A 152 0.00 -21.15 5.32
N SER A 153 0.25 -20.12 6.12
CA SER A 153 0.07 -20.18 7.57
C SER A 153 -1.39 -20.40 7.97
N GLN A 154 -2.33 -19.76 7.27
CA GLN A 154 -3.77 -19.97 7.49
C GLN A 154 -4.18 -21.41 7.16
N ALA A 155 -3.74 -21.95 6.02
CA ALA A 155 -4.02 -23.35 5.65
C ALA A 155 -3.46 -24.33 6.69
N LEU A 156 -2.24 -24.07 7.17
CA LEU A 156 -1.63 -24.90 8.22
C LEU A 156 -2.44 -24.85 9.53
N ASP A 157 -2.91 -23.67 9.91
CA ASP A 157 -3.73 -23.49 11.12
C ASP A 157 -5.10 -24.16 10.99
N GLU A 158 -5.71 -24.14 9.81
CA GLU A 158 -6.94 -24.90 9.53
C GLU A 158 -6.73 -26.41 9.66
N VAL A 159 -5.65 -26.97 9.11
CA VAL A 159 -5.30 -28.38 9.27
C VAL A 159 -5.07 -28.72 10.74
N ARG A 160 -4.28 -27.91 11.45
CA ARG A 160 -4.03 -28.10 12.88
C ARG A 160 -5.32 -28.14 13.68
N ARG A 161 -6.24 -27.20 13.46
CA ARG A 161 -7.54 -27.14 14.14
C ARG A 161 -8.41 -28.37 13.85
N ARG A 162 -8.41 -28.84 12.60
CA ARG A 162 -9.15 -30.05 12.21
C ARG A 162 -8.58 -31.28 12.92
N VAL A 163 -7.26 -31.50 12.83
CA VAL A 163 -6.61 -32.63 13.51
C VAL A 163 -6.88 -32.60 15.01
N GLN A 164 -6.79 -31.44 15.64
CA GLN A 164 -7.06 -31.27 17.06
C GLN A 164 -8.52 -31.62 17.42
N GLN A 165 -9.48 -31.21 16.57
CA GLN A 165 -10.89 -31.56 16.75
C GLN A 165 -11.12 -33.07 16.59
N ASP A 166 -10.47 -33.69 15.58
CA ASP A 166 -10.62 -35.12 15.28
C ASP A 166 -9.98 -35.99 16.37
N THR A 167 -8.85 -35.57 16.93
CA THR A 167 -8.11 -36.35 17.95
C THR A 167 -8.60 -36.11 19.38
N LEU A 168 -8.98 -34.88 19.72
CA LEU A 168 -9.35 -34.49 21.09
C LEU A 168 -10.85 -34.28 21.28
N GLY A 169 -11.65 -34.33 20.22
CA GLY A 169 -13.09 -34.05 20.25
C GLY A 169 -13.44 -32.59 20.61
N ARG A 170 -12.44 -31.70 20.70
CA ARG A 170 -12.60 -30.31 21.09
C ARG A 170 -11.59 -29.40 20.42
N ARG A 171 -11.90 -28.11 20.37
CA ARG A 171 -10.90 -27.08 20.02
C ARG A 171 -9.93 -26.91 21.19
N GLY A 172 -8.67 -26.63 20.89
CA GLY A 172 -7.63 -26.41 21.88
C GLY A 172 -7.98 -25.34 22.91
N HIS A 173 -7.42 -25.45 24.10
CA HIS A 173 -7.49 -24.44 25.15
C HIS A 173 -6.24 -23.54 25.13
N ALA A 174 -6.31 -22.38 25.75
CA ALA A 174 -5.22 -21.41 25.82
C ALA A 174 -3.93 -21.94 26.51
N LYS A 175 -3.98 -23.14 27.07
CA LYS A 175 -2.86 -23.81 27.77
C LYS A 175 -2.45 -25.15 27.12
N ASP A 176 -3.00 -25.49 25.96
CA ASP A 176 -2.63 -26.70 25.19
C ASP A 176 -1.38 -26.44 24.33
#